data_f15b6f1459a5e2996d806656488ccae2
#
_entry.id   f15b6f1459a5e2996d806656488ccae2
#
_cell.length_a   1.000
_cell.length_b   1.000
_cell.length_c   1.000
_cell.angle_alpha   90.00
_cell.angle_beta   90.00
_cell.angle_gamma   90.00
#
_symmetry.space_group_name_H-M   'P 1'
#
loop_
_entity.id
_entity.type
_entity.pdbx_description
1 polymer ?
#
loop_
_entity_poly.entity_id
_entity_poly.type
_entity_poly.pdbx_seq_one_letter_code
_entity_poly.pdbx_strand_id
1 'polypeptide(L)'
;MDKAAAIIPDLMTVYEIIGQMHKSLQRNGVKPCHIALFGSFLHGNNHSESDMDIIIISDSFEGIDISERINMTLNAQREIRKRYVVPMDILLKTPREYESQKYFESKIIV
;
A
#
# COMPACT_ATOMS: atom_id res chain seq x y z
N MET A 1 25.87 9.93 -5.27
CA MET A 1 25.07 10.28 -5.11
C MET A 1 24.15 9.98 -4.23
N ASP A 2 23.68 10.09 -3.82
CA ASP A 2 22.93 9.70 -3.12
C ASP A 2 21.79 9.91 -3.09
N LYS A 3 21.54 9.83 -3.08
CA LYS A 3 20.56 9.84 -3.30
C LYS A 3 19.39 9.82 -2.90
N ALA A 4 19.27 9.80 -2.99
CA ALA A 4 18.01 9.12 -3.17
C ALA A 4 17.14 9.23 -1.96
N ALA A 5 17.70 9.05 -0.84
CA ALA A 5 16.94 8.94 0.38
C ALA A 5 16.22 10.23 0.77
N ALA A 6 16.60 11.33 0.18
CA ALA A 6 16.05 12.62 0.57
C ALA A 6 14.76 12.99 -0.16
N ILE A 7 14.29 12.14 -1.06
CA ILE A 7 13.14 12.48 -1.89
C ILE A 7 11.83 12.26 -1.13
N ILE A 8 10.99 13.30 -1.10
CA ILE A 8 9.64 13.20 -0.58
C ILE A 8 8.73 13.13 -1.80
N PRO A 9 8.00 12.03 -2.00
CA PRO A 9 7.15 11.93 -3.18
C PRO A 9 5.99 12.91 -3.12
N ASP A 10 5.68 13.50 -4.25
CA ASP A 10 4.49 14.32 -4.35
C ASP A 10 3.27 13.42 -4.55
N LEU A 11 2.10 14.03 -4.61
CA LEU A 11 0.85 13.27 -4.69
C LEU A 11 0.77 12.45 -5.98
N MET A 12 1.29 12.99 -7.09
CA MET A 12 1.30 12.27 -8.36
C MET A 12 2.12 11.01 -8.25
N THR A 13 3.29 11.08 -7.63
CA THR A 13 4.16 9.92 -7.44
C THR A 13 3.50 8.90 -6.52
N VAL A 14 2.83 9.35 -5.47
CA VAL A 14 2.10 8.45 -4.57
C VAL A 14 1.04 7.67 -5.34
N TYR A 15 0.25 8.35 -6.17
CA TYR A 15 -0.77 7.70 -6.97
C TYR A 15 -0.15 6.73 -7.98
N GLU A 16 0.99 7.09 -8.56
CA GLU A 16 1.68 6.21 -9.48
C GLU A 16 2.14 4.91 -8.78
N ILE A 17 2.72 5.04 -7.60
CA ILE A 17 3.19 3.88 -6.84
C ILE A 17 2.02 2.97 -6.51
N ILE A 18 0.92 3.54 -6.05
CA ILE A 18 -0.27 2.76 -5.71
C ILE A 18 -0.82 2.06 -6.93
N GLY A 19 -0.86 2.74 -8.08
CA GLY A 19 -1.33 2.13 -9.32
C GLY A 19 -0.45 0.96 -9.76
N GLN A 20 0.86 1.10 -9.64
CA GLN A 20 1.78 0.03 -10.00
C GLN A 20 1.67 -1.15 -9.02
N MET A 21 1.52 -0.87 -7.74
CA MET A 21 1.29 -1.93 -6.74
C MET A 21 0.01 -2.70 -7.08
N HIS A 22 -1.05 -1.99 -7.44
CA HIS A 22 -2.33 -2.60 -7.78
C HIS A 22 -2.16 -3.57 -8.95
N LYS A 23 -1.48 -3.13 -10.00
CA LYS A 23 -1.23 -3.98 -11.16
C LYS A 23 -0.41 -5.20 -10.80
N SER A 24 0.62 -5.01 -10.00
CA SER A 24 1.49 -6.11 -9.60
C SER A 24 0.75 -7.14 -8.76
N LEU A 25 -0.11 -6.68 -7.84
CA LEU A 25 -0.93 -7.58 -7.03
C LEU A 25 -1.84 -8.41 -7.92
N GLN A 26 -2.48 -7.80 -8.90
CA GLN A 26 -3.36 -8.53 -9.80
C GLN A 26 -2.59 -9.57 -10.61
N ARG A 27 -1.40 -9.23 -11.10
CA ARG A 27 -0.57 -10.20 -11.81
C ARG A 27 -0.17 -11.38 -10.93
N ASN A 28 -0.12 -11.16 -9.63
CA ASN A 28 0.25 -12.20 -8.66
C ASN A 28 -0.97 -12.87 -8.03
N GLY A 29 -2.15 -12.68 -8.59
CA GLY A 29 -3.34 -13.45 -8.20
C GLY A 29 -4.12 -12.91 -7.02
N VAL A 30 -3.88 -11.70 -6.59
CA VAL A 30 -4.61 -11.09 -5.47
C VAL A 30 -5.81 -10.33 -6.03
N LYS A 31 -7.01 -10.89 -5.87
CA LYS A 31 -8.25 -10.36 -6.48
C LYS A 31 -9.44 -10.55 -5.57
N PRO A 32 -10.45 -9.69 -5.72
CA PRO A 32 -10.35 -8.33 -6.19
C PRO A 32 -9.49 -7.54 -5.25
N CYS A 33 -8.93 -6.44 -5.74
CA CYS A 33 -7.95 -5.70 -4.95
C CYS A 33 -8.23 -4.22 -5.04
N HIS A 34 -8.26 -3.59 -3.87
CA HIS A 34 -8.30 -2.14 -3.75
C HIS A 34 -7.16 -1.71 -2.85
N ILE A 35 -6.69 -0.48 -3.03
CA ILE A 35 -5.65 0.06 -2.17
C ILE A 35 -6.13 1.40 -1.63
N ALA A 36 -6.09 1.55 -0.31
CA ALA A 36 -6.44 2.79 0.36
C ALA A 36 -5.18 3.44 0.91
N LEU A 37 -5.20 4.76 0.96
CA LEU A 37 -4.13 5.58 1.51
C LEU A 37 -4.57 6.13 2.86
N PHE A 38 -3.69 6.17 3.84
CA PHE A 38 -3.98 6.78 5.14
C PHE A 38 -2.70 7.43 5.67
N GLY A 39 -2.80 8.02 6.86
CA GLY A 39 -1.63 8.61 7.52
C GLY A 39 -1.20 9.94 6.93
N SER A 40 0.06 10.28 7.10
CA SER A 40 0.56 11.62 6.78
C SER A 40 0.47 11.95 5.30
N PHE A 41 0.63 10.96 4.43
CA PHE A 41 0.54 11.22 2.98
C PHE A 41 -0.89 11.58 2.57
N LEU A 42 -1.89 11.03 3.25
CA LEU A 42 -3.28 11.37 2.98
C LEU A 42 -3.58 12.80 3.39
N HIS A 43 -3.03 13.24 4.51
CA HIS A 43 -3.35 14.55 5.08
C HIS A 43 -2.38 15.65 4.65
N GLY A 44 -1.38 15.32 3.84
CA GLY A 44 -0.47 16.32 3.30
C GLY A 44 0.57 16.83 4.26
N ASN A 45 0.77 16.16 5.40
CA ASN A 45 1.79 16.58 6.36
C ASN A 45 2.96 15.60 6.41
N ASN A 46 3.21 14.92 5.31
CA ASN A 46 4.34 14.02 5.20
C ASN A 46 5.66 14.78 5.10
N HIS A 47 6.74 14.13 5.49
CA HIS A 47 8.09 14.68 5.42
C HIS A 47 9.05 13.56 5.02
N SER A 48 10.35 13.88 4.97
CA SER A 48 11.35 12.96 4.40
C SER A 48 11.43 11.62 5.12
N GLU A 49 10.98 11.55 6.38
CA GLU A 49 11.01 10.32 7.15
C GLU A 49 9.66 9.66 7.27
N SER A 50 8.64 10.19 6.59
CA SER A 50 7.31 9.61 6.64
C SER A 50 7.25 8.33 5.84
N ASP A 51 6.59 7.32 6.39
CA ASP A 51 6.23 6.12 5.64
C ASP A 51 4.96 6.40 4.85
N MET A 52 4.86 5.79 3.69
CA MET A 52 3.63 5.82 2.92
C MET A 52 2.73 4.71 3.45
N ASP A 53 1.64 5.08 4.11
CA ASP A 53 0.76 4.13 4.79
C ASP A 53 -0.35 3.71 3.85
N ILE A 54 -0.39 2.44 3.49
CA ILE A 54 -1.43 1.93 2.58
C ILE A 54 -2.09 0.68 3.17
N ILE A 55 -3.32 0.46 2.74
CA ILE A 55 -4.08 -0.74 3.07
C ILE A 55 -4.40 -1.45 1.75
N ILE A 56 -3.97 -2.70 1.64
CA ILE A 56 -4.35 -3.55 0.51
C ILE A 56 -5.59 -4.32 0.94
N ILE A 57 -6.68 -4.15 0.19
CA ILE A 57 -7.98 -4.72 0.51
C ILE A 57 -8.32 -5.76 -0.55
N SER A 58 -8.54 -7.01 -0.13
CA SER A 58 -8.79 -8.07 -1.10
C SER A 58 -9.65 -9.18 -0.50
N ASP A 59 -10.60 -9.66 -1.30
CA ASP A 59 -11.36 -10.86 -0.96
C ASP A 59 -10.46 -12.09 -0.89
N SER A 60 -9.29 -12.05 -1.53
CA SER A 60 -8.34 -13.16 -1.49
C SER A 60 -7.83 -13.42 -0.08
N PHE A 61 -7.96 -12.47 0.82
CA PHE A 61 -7.50 -12.62 2.20
C PHE A 61 -8.53 -13.26 3.13
N GLU A 62 -9.73 -13.52 2.64
CA GLU A 62 -10.81 -14.06 3.47
C GLU A 62 -10.42 -15.43 4.00
N GLY A 63 -10.48 -15.61 5.32
CA GLY A 63 -10.10 -16.86 5.96
C GLY A 63 -8.60 -17.14 5.98
N ILE A 64 -7.79 -16.16 5.61
CA ILE A 64 -6.34 -16.31 5.50
C ILE A 64 -5.68 -15.54 6.64
N ASP A 65 -4.73 -16.17 7.35
CA ASP A 65 -4.06 -15.48 8.45
C ASP A 65 -3.04 -14.47 7.93
N ILE A 66 -2.52 -13.65 8.85
CA ILE A 66 -1.66 -12.53 8.44
C ILE A 66 -0.37 -13.00 7.79
N SER A 67 0.22 -14.09 8.27
CA SER A 67 1.45 -14.61 7.70
C SER A 67 1.27 -15.00 6.25
N GLU A 68 0.16 -15.68 5.96
CA GLU A 68 -0.12 -16.12 4.61
C GLU A 68 -0.48 -14.94 3.71
N ARG A 69 -1.17 -13.93 4.25
CA ARG A 69 -1.46 -12.71 3.49
C ARG A 69 -0.16 -12.02 3.07
N ILE A 70 0.82 -11.99 3.97
CA ILE A 70 2.12 -11.41 3.65
C ILE A 70 2.76 -12.19 2.51
N ASN A 71 2.74 -13.52 2.60
CA ASN A 71 3.30 -14.36 1.55
C ASN A 71 2.62 -14.11 0.20
N MET A 72 1.31 -13.99 0.19
CA MET A 72 0.54 -13.78 -1.04
C MET A 72 0.92 -12.47 -1.74
N THR A 73 1.33 -11.47 -0.98
CA THR A 73 1.62 -10.14 -1.53
C THR A 73 3.11 -9.88 -1.66
N LEU A 74 3.95 -10.83 -1.26
CA LEU A 74 5.39 -10.59 -1.12
C LEU A 74 6.06 -10.23 -2.43
N ASN A 75 5.75 -10.96 -3.51
CA ASN A 75 6.36 -10.68 -4.80
C ASN A 75 5.99 -9.29 -5.32
N ALA A 76 4.72 -8.92 -5.15
CA ALA A 76 4.28 -7.59 -5.57
C ALA A 76 4.97 -6.50 -4.77
N GLN A 77 5.08 -6.68 -3.46
CA GLN A 77 5.75 -5.70 -2.62
C GLN A 77 7.22 -5.55 -2.99
N ARG A 78 7.89 -6.67 -3.26
CA ARG A 78 9.30 -6.63 -3.65
C ARG A 78 9.50 -5.92 -4.97
N GLU A 79 8.63 -6.17 -5.92
CA GLU A 79 8.70 -5.53 -7.23
C GLU A 79 8.62 -4.01 -7.10
N ILE A 80 7.68 -3.54 -6.30
CA ILE A 80 7.48 -2.11 -6.13
C ILE A 80 8.62 -1.47 -5.34
N ARG A 81 9.10 -2.14 -4.30
CA ARG A 81 10.20 -1.60 -3.49
C ARG A 81 11.50 -1.51 -4.27
N LYS A 82 11.67 -2.32 -5.32
CA LYS A 82 12.83 -2.20 -6.18
C LYS A 82 12.78 -0.97 -7.08
N ARG A 83 11.58 -0.50 -7.39
CA ARG A 83 11.39 0.61 -8.34
C ARG A 83 11.29 1.96 -7.65
N TYR A 84 10.79 1.98 -6.43
CA TYR A 84 10.52 3.24 -5.73
C TYR A 84 11.17 3.22 -4.37
N VAL A 85 11.97 4.25 -4.10
CA VAL A 85 12.69 4.35 -2.83
C VAL A 85 11.82 5.16 -1.85
N VAL A 86 10.72 4.55 -1.44
CA VAL A 86 9.79 5.17 -0.50
C VAL A 86 9.44 4.14 0.56
N PRO A 87 9.69 4.42 1.84
CA PRO A 87 9.27 3.48 2.89
C PRO A 87 7.75 3.35 2.88
N MET A 88 7.28 2.13 3.02
CA MET A 88 5.85 1.85 3.01
C MET A 88 5.48 1.00 4.21
N ASP A 89 4.39 1.37 4.88
CA ASP A 89 3.77 0.58 5.90
C ASP A 89 2.47 0.02 5.33
N ILE A 90 2.37 -1.30 5.25
CA ILE A 90 1.32 -1.95 4.47
C ILE A 90 0.46 -2.81 5.39
N LEU A 91 -0.84 -2.52 5.42
CA LEU A 91 -1.82 -3.35 6.11
C LEU A 91 -2.56 -4.18 5.06
N LEU A 92 -2.93 -5.41 5.44
CA LEU A 92 -3.60 -6.35 4.54
C LEU A 92 -4.95 -6.71 5.16
N LYS A 93 -6.04 -6.32 4.50
CA LYS A 93 -7.39 -6.45 5.06
C LYS A 93 -8.34 -7.07 4.06
N THR A 94 -9.32 -7.82 4.58
CA THR A 94 -10.48 -8.17 3.76
C THR A 94 -11.39 -6.95 3.66
N PRO A 95 -12.32 -6.92 2.70
CA PRO A 95 -13.30 -5.82 2.63
C PRO A 95 -14.06 -5.65 3.95
N ARG A 96 -14.43 -6.77 4.59
CA ARG A 96 -15.15 -6.70 5.86
C ARG A 96 -14.32 -6.07 6.95
N GLU A 97 -13.05 -6.46 7.05
CA GLU A 97 -12.14 -5.89 8.05
C GLU A 97 -11.94 -4.40 7.81
N TYR A 98 -11.81 -4.02 6.55
CA TYR A 98 -11.64 -2.62 6.20
C TYR A 98 -12.86 -1.79 6.59
N GLU A 99 -14.05 -2.30 6.31
CA GLU A 99 -15.29 -1.57 6.61
C GLU A 99 -15.53 -1.46 8.10
N SER A 100 -15.07 -2.42 8.89
CA SER A 100 -15.29 -2.36 10.33
C SER A 100 -14.25 -1.56 11.09
N GLN A 101 -13.14 -1.18 10.44
CA GLN A 101 -12.14 -0.36 11.14
C GLN A 101 -12.60 1.11 11.15
N LYS A 102 -12.46 1.74 12.30
CA LYS A 102 -12.90 3.13 12.45
C LYS A 102 -11.87 3.97 13.21
N TYR A 103 -10.62 3.51 13.17
CA TYR A 103 -9.58 4.14 14.00
C TYR A 103 -8.94 5.35 13.33
N PHE A 104 -9.01 5.43 12.03
CA PHE A 104 -8.34 6.52 11.30
C PHE A 104 -9.02 6.69 9.95
N GLU A 105 -8.76 7.85 9.38
CA GLU A 105 -9.27 8.15 8.05
C GLU A 105 -8.43 7.48 6.98
N SER A 106 -9.09 7.04 5.92
CA SER A 106 -8.42 6.47 4.77
C SER A 106 -9.24 6.79 3.53
N LYS A 107 -8.60 6.65 2.37
CA LYS A 107 -9.26 6.93 1.09
C LYS A 107 -8.84 5.86 0.10
N ILE A 108 -9.83 5.18 -0.51
CA ILE A 108 -9.55 4.21 -1.56
C ILE A 108 -9.10 4.97 -2.80
N ILE A 109 -7.92 4.61 -3.30
CA ILE A 109 -7.31 5.25 -4.46
C ILE A 109 -7.60 4.46 -5.75
N VAL A 110 -7.56 3.14 -5.67
CA VAL A 110 -7.81 2.28 -6.83
C VAL A 110 -8.73 1.13 -6.47
#